data_774cc3f9ca3faed8a02c70b2e3cb3b53
#
_entry.id   774cc3f9ca3faed8a02c70b2e3cb3b53
#
_cell.length_a   1.000
_cell.length_b   1.000
_cell.length_c   1.000
_cell.angle_alpha   90.00
_cell.angle_beta   90.00
_cell.angle_gamma   90.00
#
_symmetry.space_group_name_H-M   'P 1'
#
loop_
_entity.id
_entity.type
_entity.pdbx_description
1 polymer ?
#
loop_
_entity_poly.entity_id
_entity_poly.type
_entity_poly.pdbx_seq_one_letter_code
_entity_poly.pdbx_strand_id
1 'polypeptide(L)'
;MTSTLSTGQLTRLNLAKALLNDPKLLLLDEPTSSLDPDIADRTRKLLKKIQKEKGVTILYTSHNMEEVEELCERVIFLQKGKIIDDGSPKQLIKKYGHKDLNEVFLSIARKEGAQSWD
;
A
#
# COMPACT_ATOMS: atom_id res chain seq x y z
N MET A 1 -3.66 23.38 -18.90
CA MET A 1 -2.26 23.21 -18.52
C MET A 1 -2.15 22.29 -17.31
N THR A 2 -1.21 21.36 -17.37
CA THR A 2 -0.99 20.39 -16.30
C THR A 2 -0.61 21.04 -14.97
N SER A 3 0.00 22.23 -15.01
CA SER A 3 0.38 22.99 -13.82
C SER A 3 -0.80 23.39 -12.94
N THR A 4 -2.02 23.31 -13.46
CA THR A 4 -3.24 23.65 -12.69
C THR A 4 -3.88 22.44 -12.03
N LEU A 5 -3.39 21.21 -12.31
CA LEU A 5 -3.93 20.00 -11.71
C LEU A 5 -3.38 19.82 -10.29
N SER A 6 -4.27 19.49 -9.35
CA SER A 6 -3.85 19.08 -8.02
C SER A 6 -3.20 17.70 -8.08
N THR A 7 -2.44 17.35 -7.03
CA THR A 7 -1.83 16.02 -6.91
C THR A 7 -2.89 14.92 -6.99
N GLY A 8 -4.05 15.11 -6.34
CA GLY A 8 -5.14 14.14 -6.38
C GLY A 8 -5.71 13.97 -7.79
N GLN A 9 -5.90 15.07 -8.51
CA GLN A 9 -6.38 15.03 -9.89
C GLN A 9 -5.38 14.33 -10.81
N LEU A 10 -4.09 14.59 -10.63
CA LEU A 10 -3.04 13.94 -11.40
C LEU A 10 -3.01 12.44 -11.13
N THR A 11 -3.15 12.03 -9.87
CA THR A 11 -3.21 10.61 -9.49
C THR A 11 -4.38 9.92 -10.18
N ARG A 12 -5.57 10.54 -10.17
CA ARG A 12 -6.75 9.99 -10.85
C ARG A 12 -6.56 9.88 -12.34
N LEU A 13 -5.94 10.88 -12.96
CA LEU A 13 -5.65 10.87 -14.39
C LEU A 13 -4.70 9.73 -14.74
N ASN A 14 -3.65 9.54 -13.95
CA ASN A 14 -2.69 8.46 -14.16
C ASN A 14 -3.34 7.09 -13.99
N LEU A 15 -4.23 6.92 -13.02
CA LEU A 15 -5.01 5.69 -12.84
C LEU A 15 -5.91 5.44 -14.04
N ALA A 16 -6.60 6.45 -14.53
CA ALA A 16 -7.47 6.33 -15.70
C ALA A 16 -6.67 5.87 -16.92
N LYS A 17 -5.50 6.46 -17.16
CA LYS A 17 -4.61 6.05 -18.25
C LYS A 17 -4.17 4.61 -18.11
N ALA A 18 -3.77 4.20 -16.91
CA ALA A 18 -3.33 2.82 -16.65
C ALA A 18 -4.44 1.82 -16.91
N LEU A 19 -5.70 2.20 -16.65
CA LEU A 19 -6.85 1.31 -16.80
C LEU A 19 -7.41 1.25 -18.22
N LEU A 20 -7.01 2.15 -19.11
CA LEU A 20 -7.54 2.20 -20.49
C LEU A 20 -7.29 0.91 -21.27
N ASN A 21 -6.25 0.17 -20.97
CA ASN A 21 -5.88 -1.05 -21.67
C ASN A 21 -6.32 -2.32 -20.95
N ASP A 22 -7.25 -2.24 -19.99
CA ASP A 22 -7.73 -3.36 -19.18
C ASP A 22 -6.58 -4.24 -18.64
N PRO A 23 -5.67 -3.68 -17.84
CA PRO A 23 -4.53 -4.44 -17.34
C PRO A 23 -4.96 -5.55 -16.41
N LYS A 24 -4.22 -6.65 -16.40
CA LYS A 24 -4.40 -7.72 -15.41
C LYS A 24 -3.65 -7.43 -14.12
N LEU A 25 -2.61 -6.63 -14.20
CA LEU A 25 -1.76 -6.23 -13.07
C LEU A 25 -1.58 -4.71 -13.08
N LEU A 26 -1.81 -4.09 -11.96
CA LEU A 26 -1.61 -2.66 -11.76
C LEU A 26 -0.56 -2.46 -10.68
N LEU A 27 0.49 -1.72 -10.99
CA LEU A 27 1.59 -1.42 -10.06
C LEU A 27 1.42 0.02 -9.54
N LEU A 28 1.26 0.18 -8.24
CA LEU A 28 1.09 1.48 -7.60
C LEU A 28 2.13 1.67 -6.51
N ASP A 29 2.96 2.67 -6.68
CA ASP A 29 4.03 3.00 -5.74
C ASP A 29 3.63 4.19 -4.89
N GLU A 30 3.29 3.94 -3.63
CA GLU A 30 2.86 4.93 -2.64
C GLU A 30 1.85 5.95 -3.20
N PRO A 31 0.74 5.49 -3.80
CA PRO A 31 -0.15 6.37 -4.57
C PRO A 31 -0.88 7.44 -3.76
N THR A 32 -0.91 7.31 -2.42
CA THR A 32 -1.60 8.27 -1.55
C THR A 32 -0.67 9.09 -0.68
N SER A 33 0.65 8.89 -0.78
CA SER A 33 1.63 9.48 0.15
C SER A 33 1.67 11.01 0.16
N SER A 34 1.37 11.63 -0.98
CA SER A 34 1.40 13.10 -1.11
C SER A 34 0.02 13.73 -1.13
N LEU A 35 -1.03 12.95 -0.88
CA LEU A 35 -2.41 13.41 -0.90
C LEU A 35 -2.87 13.83 0.49
N ASP A 36 -3.79 14.82 0.55
CA ASP A 36 -4.42 15.12 1.81
C ASP A 36 -5.35 13.96 2.25
N PRO A 37 -5.73 13.89 3.54
CA PRO A 37 -6.49 12.74 4.06
C PRO A 37 -7.79 12.44 3.34
N ASP A 38 -8.54 13.46 2.92
CA ASP A 38 -9.81 13.25 2.23
C ASP A 38 -9.59 12.65 0.83
N ILE A 39 -8.66 13.19 0.09
CA ILE A 39 -8.33 12.71 -1.25
C ILE A 39 -7.73 11.30 -1.19
N ALA A 40 -6.88 11.06 -0.20
CA ALA A 40 -6.30 9.73 0.03
C ALA A 40 -7.40 8.69 0.30
N ASP A 41 -8.37 9.02 1.14
CA ASP A 41 -9.49 8.14 1.45
C ASP A 41 -10.32 7.82 0.19
N ARG A 42 -10.65 8.83 -0.60
CA ARG A 42 -11.38 8.65 -1.86
C ARG A 42 -10.61 7.80 -2.86
N THR A 43 -9.30 7.98 -2.92
CA THR A 43 -8.43 7.18 -3.79
C THR A 43 -8.43 5.73 -3.36
N ARG A 44 -8.32 5.45 -2.07
CA ARG A 44 -8.38 4.08 -1.55
C ARG A 44 -9.71 3.40 -1.88
N LYS A 45 -10.82 4.11 -1.70
CA LYS A 45 -12.16 3.59 -2.04
C LYS A 45 -12.30 3.29 -3.52
N LEU A 46 -11.73 4.16 -4.37
CA LEU A 46 -11.72 3.96 -5.80
C LEU A 46 -10.92 2.70 -6.18
N LEU A 47 -9.76 2.50 -5.57
CA LEU A 47 -8.93 1.32 -5.84
C LEU A 47 -9.62 0.02 -5.43
N LYS A 48 -10.29 0.00 -4.30
CA LYS A 48 -11.09 -1.16 -3.87
C LYS A 48 -12.19 -1.46 -4.87
N LYS A 49 -12.88 -0.43 -5.34
CA LYS A 49 -13.95 -0.58 -6.33
C LYS A 49 -13.44 -1.14 -7.65
N ILE A 50 -12.32 -0.62 -8.14
CA ILE A 50 -11.69 -1.08 -9.37
C ILE A 50 -11.29 -2.56 -9.26
N GLN A 51 -10.67 -2.92 -8.17
CA GLN A 51 -10.26 -4.31 -7.93
C GLN A 51 -11.46 -5.25 -7.94
N LYS A 52 -12.52 -4.86 -7.26
CA LYS A 52 -13.74 -5.66 -7.14
C LYS A 52 -14.46 -5.82 -8.48
N GLU A 53 -14.62 -4.72 -9.21
CA GLU A 53 -15.38 -4.70 -10.47
C GLU A 53 -14.62 -5.29 -11.65
N LYS A 54 -13.32 -5.04 -11.72
CA LYS A 54 -12.49 -5.46 -12.86
C LYS A 54 -11.64 -6.70 -12.60
N GLY A 55 -11.56 -7.14 -11.36
CA GLY A 55 -10.74 -8.31 -11.00
C GLY A 55 -9.26 -8.10 -11.24
N VAL A 56 -8.78 -6.87 -11.28
CA VAL A 56 -7.38 -6.57 -11.51
C VAL A 56 -6.56 -6.89 -10.26
N THR A 57 -5.36 -7.44 -10.45
CA THR A 57 -4.41 -7.63 -9.36
C THR A 57 -3.65 -6.32 -9.15
N ILE A 58 -3.63 -5.84 -7.93
CA ILE A 58 -2.94 -4.59 -7.59
C ILE A 58 -1.75 -4.90 -6.69
N LEU A 59 -0.55 -4.53 -7.15
CA LEU A 59 0.64 -4.51 -6.32
C LEU A 59 0.83 -3.09 -5.81
N TYR A 60 0.73 -2.93 -4.51
CA TYR A 60 0.61 -1.64 -3.85
C TYR A 60 1.74 -1.47 -2.85
N THR A 61 2.53 -0.41 -2.97
CA THR A 61 3.54 -0.11 -1.95
C THR A 61 3.07 1.02 -1.06
N SER A 62 3.37 0.94 0.23
CA SER A 62 3.02 1.97 1.20
C SER A 62 3.86 1.85 2.46
N HIS A 63 4.14 2.97 3.10
CA HIS A 63 4.68 3.03 4.46
C HIS A 63 3.58 3.25 5.50
N ASN A 64 2.36 3.50 5.05
CA ASN A 64 1.23 3.69 5.94
C ASN A 64 0.57 2.34 6.24
N MET A 65 0.86 1.77 7.40
CA MET A 65 0.40 0.43 7.76
C MET A 65 -1.11 0.37 8.00
N GLU A 66 -1.75 1.45 8.42
CA GLU A 66 -3.22 1.49 8.53
C GLU A 66 -3.87 1.32 7.16
N GLU A 67 -3.32 1.97 6.16
CA GLU A 67 -3.78 1.86 4.78
C GLU A 67 -3.57 0.45 4.23
N VAL A 68 -2.40 -0.13 4.47
CA VAL A 68 -2.09 -1.50 4.06
C VAL A 68 -3.04 -2.49 4.70
N GLU A 69 -3.32 -2.33 6.00
CA GLU A 69 -4.23 -3.19 6.74
C GLU A 69 -5.66 -3.11 6.18
N GLU A 70 -6.09 -1.92 5.79
CA GLU A 70 -7.42 -1.69 5.22
C GLU A 70 -7.56 -2.22 3.79
N LEU A 71 -6.56 -2.01 2.95
CA LEU A 71 -6.64 -2.28 1.51
C LEU A 71 -6.15 -3.66 1.08
N CYS A 72 -5.11 -4.16 1.72
CA CYS A 72 -4.37 -5.30 1.19
C CYS A 72 -4.86 -6.60 1.80
N GLU A 73 -5.10 -7.59 0.94
CA GLU A 73 -5.43 -8.95 1.36
C GLU A 73 -4.19 -9.72 1.76
N ARG A 74 -3.06 -9.41 1.12
CA ARG A 74 -1.77 -10.04 1.40
C ARG A 74 -0.70 -8.97 1.50
N VAL A 75 0.16 -9.12 2.49
CA VAL A 75 1.27 -8.21 2.76
C VAL A 75 2.58 -8.98 2.68
N ILE A 76 3.56 -8.38 2.03
CA ILE A 76 4.92 -8.91 1.94
C ILE A 76 5.84 -7.85 2.55
N PHE A 77 6.56 -8.21 3.61
CA PHE A 77 7.58 -7.34 4.18
C PHE A 77 8.91 -7.60 3.52
N LEU A 78 9.46 -6.54 2.92
CA LEU A 78 10.77 -6.59 2.27
C LEU A 78 11.77 -5.75 3.06
N GLN A 79 12.98 -6.28 3.19
CA GLN A 79 14.06 -5.58 3.87
C GLN A 79 15.39 -6.00 3.26
N LYS A 80 16.18 -5.03 2.82
CA LYS A 80 17.48 -5.27 2.17
C LYS A 80 17.40 -6.30 1.04
N GLY A 81 16.35 -6.20 0.22
CA GLY A 81 16.15 -7.10 -0.92
C GLY A 81 15.68 -8.50 -0.57
N LYS A 82 15.34 -8.76 0.69
CA LYS A 82 14.86 -10.06 1.13
C LYS A 82 13.44 -9.99 1.64
N ILE A 83 12.68 -11.06 1.43
CA ILE A 83 11.36 -11.22 2.01
C ILE A 83 11.54 -11.66 3.46
N ILE A 84 11.10 -10.82 4.39
CA ILE A 84 11.16 -11.11 5.83
C ILE A 84 9.97 -11.98 6.24
N ASP A 85 8.78 -11.61 5.78
CA ASP A 85 7.57 -12.36 6.06
C ASP A 85 6.49 -12.02 5.04
N ASP A 86 5.49 -12.89 4.92
CA ASP A 86 4.32 -12.62 4.10
C ASP A 86 3.09 -13.27 4.74
N GLY A 87 1.91 -12.73 4.42
CA GLY A 87 0.65 -13.24 4.91
C GLY A 87 -0.43 -12.17 4.87
N SER A 88 -1.64 -12.52 5.31
CA SER A 88 -2.68 -11.52 5.47
C SER A 88 -2.33 -10.62 6.67
N PRO A 89 -2.88 -9.39 6.72
CA PRO A 89 -2.67 -8.54 7.88
C PRO A 89 -3.03 -9.22 9.20
N LYS A 90 -4.15 -9.92 9.24
CA LYS A 90 -4.60 -10.65 10.44
C LYS A 90 -3.63 -11.74 10.85
N GLN A 91 -3.11 -12.50 9.90
CA GLN A 91 -2.14 -13.56 10.16
C GLN A 91 -0.84 -12.99 10.75
N LEU A 92 -0.35 -11.90 10.18
CA LEU A 92 0.88 -11.25 10.65
C LEU A 92 0.72 -10.64 12.04
N ILE A 93 -0.40 -9.97 12.28
CA ILE A 93 -0.72 -9.41 13.59
C ILE A 93 -0.74 -10.50 14.66
N LYS A 94 -1.40 -11.61 14.37
CA LYS A 94 -1.48 -12.75 15.28
C LYS A 94 -0.12 -13.41 15.50
N LYS A 95 0.64 -13.61 14.43
CA LYS A 95 1.95 -14.26 14.47
C LYS A 95 2.94 -13.49 15.37
N TYR A 96 2.95 -12.17 15.26
CA TYR A 96 3.86 -11.33 16.03
C TYR A 96 3.30 -10.91 17.39
N GLY A 97 2.02 -11.22 17.67
CA GLY A 97 1.40 -10.91 18.95
C GLY A 97 1.18 -9.42 19.20
N HIS A 98 1.00 -8.64 18.17
CA HIS A 98 0.76 -7.20 18.27
C HIS A 98 -0.71 -6.86 18.02
N LYS A 99 -1.09 -5.61 18.29
CA LYS A 99 -2.49 -5.16 18.16
C LYS A 99 -2.85 -4.73 16.74
N ASP A 100 -1.86 -4.30 15.96
CA ASP A 100 -2.07 -3.84 14.58
C ASP A 100 -0.82 -4.07 13.74
N LEU A 101 -0.96 -3.85 12.44
CA LEU A 101 0.13 -4.06 11.49
C LEU A 101 1.27 -3.06 11.66
N ASN A 102 0.97 -1.84 12.12
CA ASN A 102 1.99 -0.84 12.38
C ASN A 102 2.95 -1.30 13.46
N GLU A 103 2.43 -1.92 14.53
CA GLU A 103 3.26 -2.50 15.61
C GLU A 103 4.15 -3.63 15.08
N VAL A 104 3.61 -4.47 14.20
CA VAL A 104 4.38 -5.53 13.53
C VAL A 104 5.52 -4.92 12.72
N PHE A 105 5.23 -3.91 11.91
CA PHE A 105 6.22 -3.23 11.09
C PHE A 105 7.33 -2.60 11.93
N LEU A 106 6.96 -1.90 12.99
CA LEU A 106 7.93 -1.27 13.90
C LEU A 106 8.80 -2.32 14.59
N SER A 107 8.23 -3.44 14.99
CA SER A 107 8.96 -4.55 15.60
C SER A 107 10.03 -5.09 14.66
N ILE A 108 9.69 -5.32 13.41
CA ILE A 108 10.65 -5.79 12.39
C ILE A 108 11.74 -4.76 12.14
N ALA A 109 11.37 -3.49 11.96
CA ALA A 109 12.31 -2.41 11.70
C ALA A 109 13.28 -2.19 12.87
N ARG A 110 12.79 -2.23 14.11
CA ARG A 110 13.62 -2.05 15.31
C ARG A 110 14.58 -3.19 15.54
N LYS A 111 14.15 -4.41 15.29
CA LYS A 111 15.00 -5.58 15.43
C LYS A 111 16.21 -5.49 14.51
N GLU A 112 16.01 -5.06 13.28
CA GLU A 112 17.12 -4.88 12.35
C GLU A 112 17.96 -3.65 12.69
N GLY A 113 17.32 -2.55 13.12
CA GLY A 113 18.02 -1.38 13.61
C GLY A 113 18.97 -1.71 14.76
N ALA A 114 18.51 -2.51 15.72
CA ALA A 114 19.35 -2.98 16.83
C ALA A 114 20.53 -3.80 16.33
N GLN A 115 20.34 -4.65 15.33
CA GLN A 115 21.41 -5.46 14.75
C GLN A 115 22.43 -4.60 13.99
N SER A 116 22.01 -3.49 13.41
CA SER A 116 22.89 -2.61 12.65
C SER A 116 23.75 -1.71 13.54
N TRP A 117 23.40 -1.55 14.81
CA TRP A 117 24.16 -0.76 15.78
C TRP A 117 25.21 -1.59 16.52
N ASP A 118 25.09 -2.87 16.46
CA ASP A 118 26.05 -3.81 17.04
C ASP A 118 27.17 -4.12 16.04
#